data_28f2c0fda20e47bf46663831d018c5fb
#
_entry.id   28f2c0fda20e47bf46663831d018c5fb
#
_cell.length_a   1.000
_cell.length_b   1.000
_cell.length_c   1.000
_cell.angle_alpha   90.00
_cell.angle_beta   90.00
_cell.angle_gamma   90.00
#
_symmetry.space_group_name_H-M   'P 1'
#
loop_
_entity.id
_entity.type
_entity.pdbx_description
1 polymer ?
#
loop_
_entity_poly.entity_id
_entity_poly.type
_entity_poly.pdbx_seq_one_letter_code
_entity_poly.pdbx_strand_id
1 'polypeptide(L)'
;MSDRSYIIRRAMVLRTQIVRNVPSIYAPETGRVNISHSLLSALLRVSEYRHDARSLGFVLAMCRLSSEKRFTPSNLPMDTQLDIHLDVEDFRRKLIFEQIMGEMVETYARTAHENYQKRWLEMQSMQPESTVPEVSVREELADWDSLKECYKESYRSRIRYMGEYLVSFDTRIGIRPVVPNSADAVTELYGPDLEELSWVEHNRWMNDKYMDGWQFGDTDPELKHSSELVPYEDLPEETRDFIRREIRQMPLLLREIGYELYHKSY
;
A
#
# COMPACT_ATOMS: atom_id res chain seq x y z
N MET A 1 8.67 -20.10 -5.47
CA MET A 1 9.03 -18.68 -5.73
C MET A 1 8.15 -18.21 -6.88
N SER A 2 7.19 -17.34 -6.63
CA SER A 2 6.35 -16.79 -7.72
C SER A 2 7.18 -15.83 -8.56
N ASP A 3 7.14 -15.99 -9.87
CA ASP A 3 7.84 -15.13 -10.83
C ASP A 3 7.23 -13.71 -10.82
N ARG A 4 7.79 -12.79 -10.03
CA ARG A 4 7.35 -11.38 -9.97
C ARG A 4 7.61 -10.60 -11.27
N SER A 5 8.38 -11.16 -12.20
CA SER A 5 8.67 -10.50 -13.49
C SER A 5 7.47 -10.46 -14.44
N TYR A 6 6.40 -11.20 -14.14
CA TYR A 6 5.17 -11.18 -14.97
C TYR A 6 4.52 -9.78 -15.03
N ILE A 7 4.59 -9.00 -13.94
CA ILE A 7 4.07 -7.62 -13.89
C ILE A 7 4.81 -6.74 -14.90
N ILE A 8 6.13 -6.85 -14.94
CA ILE A 8 6.96 -6.08 -15.88
C ILE A 8 6.64 -6.48 -17.33
N ARG A 9 6.52 -7.79 -17.61
CA ARG A 9 6.12 -8.26 -18.95
C ARG A 9 4.75 -7.75 -19.35
N ARG A 10 3.76 -7.80 -18.45
CA ARG A 10 2.43 -7.25 -18.70
C ARG A 10 2.45 -5.75 -18.93
N ALA A 11 3.24 -4.98 -18.16
CA ALA A 11 3.39 -3.54 -18.34
C ALA A 11 3.98 -3.20 -19.72
N MET A 12 4.99 -3.94 -20.17
CA MET A 12 5.58 -3.76 -21.50
C MET A 12 4.57 -4.05 -22.62
N VAL A 13 3.83 -5.15 -22.49
CA VAL A 13 2.78 -5.52 -23.46
C VAL A 13 1.66 -4.48 -23.49
N LEU A 14 1.15 -4.08 -22.32
CA LEU A 14 0.11 -3.06 -22.18
C LEU A 14 0.54 -1.74 -22.82
N ARG A 15 1.73 -1.25 -22.47
CA ARG A 15 2.29 -0.03 -23.05
C ARG A 15 2.39 -0.13 -24.58
N THR A 16 2.93 -1.22 -25.11
CA THR A 16 3.07 -1.44 -26.55
C THR A 16 1.73 -1.43 -27.26
N GLN A 17 0.73 -2.10 -26.71
CA GLN A 17 -0.63 -2.13 -27.24
C GLN A 17 -1.27 -0.74 -27.22
N ILE A 18 -1.12 0.03 -26.14
CA ILE A 18 -1.68 1.38 -26.03
C ILE A 18 -1.03 2.31 -27.08
N VAL A 19 0.30 2.37 -27.14
CA VAL A 19 1.00 3.22 -28.08
C VAL A 19 0.61 2.94 -29.54
N ARG A 20 0.38 1.66 -29.85
CA ARG A 20 0.03 1.21 -31.20
C ARG A 20 -1.42 1.44 -31.56
N ASN A 21 -2.34 1.14 -30.65
CA ASN A 21 -3.77 1.00 -30.95
C ASN A 21 -4.62 2.12 -30.34
N VAL A 22 -4.13 2.84 -29.32
CA VAL A 22 -4.87 3.87 -28.60
C VAL A 22 -3.98 5.09 -28.32
N PRO A 23 -3.45 5.73 -29.38
CA PRO A 23 -2.49 6.86 -29.22
C PRO A 23 -3.11 8.07 -28.52
N SER A 24 -4.43 8.18 -28.41
CA SER A 24 -5.13 9.28 -27.74
C SER A 24 -4.81 9.43 -26.26
N ILE A 25 -4.43 8.33 -25.58
CA ILE A 25 -4.05 8.33 -24.16
C ILE A 25 -2.54 8.27 -23.94
N TYR A 26 -1.74 8.38 -24.97
CA TYR A 26 -0.28 8.40 -24.91
C TYR A 26 0.26 9.80 -25.17
N ALA A 27 1.13 10.27 -24.29
CA ALA A 27 1.84 11.56 -24.41
C ALA A 27 3.27 11.34 -24.94
N PRO A 28 3.53 11.56 -26.23
CA PRO A 28 4.85 11.29 -26.84
C PRO A 28 5.99 12.07 -26.20
N GLU A 29 5.75 13.34 -25.80
CA GLU A 29 6.72 14.25 -25.23
C GLU A 29 7.28 13.75 -23.87
N THR A 30 6.47 13.07 -23.09
CA THR A 30 6.86 12.53 -21.79
C THR A 30 7.05 11.02 -21.80
N GLY A 31 6.62 10.37 -22.86
CA GLY A 31 6.57 8.92 -22.97
C GLY A 31 5.57 8.27 -22.01
N ARG A 32 4.64 9.02 -21.42
CA ARG A 32 3.67 8.52 -20.44
C ARG A 32 2.35 8.11 -21.07
N VAL A 33 1.73 7.09 -20.45
CA VAL A 33 0.36 6.68 -20.75
C VAL A 33 -0.55 7.28 -19.68
N ASN A 34 -1.61 7.95 -20.11
CA ASN A 34 -2.59 8.57 -19.22
C ASN A 34 -3.66 7.53 -18.82
N ILE A 35 -3.37 6.73 -17.82
CA ILE A 35 -4.25 5.71 -17.24
C ILE A 35 -4.41 5.94 -15.74
N SER A 36 -5.58 5.66 -15.17
CA SER A 36 -5.76 5.73 -13.71
C SER A 36 -4.94 4.64 -13.02
N HIS A 37 -4.37 4.98 -11.86
CA HIS A 37 -3.50 4.06 -11.10
C HIS A 37 -4.22 2.75 -10.75
N SER A 38 -5.46 2.85 -10.23
CA SER A 38 -6.28 1.69 -9.87
C SER A 38 -6.50 0.72 -11.03
N LEU A 39 -6.80 1.27 -12.21
CA LEU A 39 -7.00 0.45 -13.41
C LEU A 39 -5.70 -0.18 -13.89
N LEU A 40 -4.60 0.59 -13.89
CA LEU A 40 -3.28 0.07 -14.24
C LEU A 40 -2.88 -1.08 -13.33
N SER A 41 -2.99 -0.89 -12.01
CA SER A 41 -2.68 -1.91 -11.02
C SER A 41 -3.53 -3.17 -11.24
N ALA A 42 -4.85 -3.05 -11.38
CA ALA A 42 -5.73 -4.18 -11.62
C ALA A 42 -5.40 -4.95 -12.91
N LEU A 43 -5.12 -4.24 -14.02
CA LEU A 43 -4.72 -4.87 -15.28
C LEU A 43 -3.38 -5.61 -15.19
N LEU A 44 -2.42 -5.09 -14.42
CA LEU A 44 -1.11 -5.72 -14.27
C LEU A 44 -1.14 -6.91 -13.31
N ARG A 45 -2.01 -6.90 -12.30
CA ARG A 45 -2.01 -7.83 -11.17
C ARG A 45 -3.13 -8.86 -11.18
N VAL A 46 -4.11 -8.77 -12.10
CA VAL A 46 -5.14 -9.82 -12.23
C VAL A 46 -4.49 -11.19 -12.30
N SER A 47 -5.07 -12.17 -11.59
CA SER A 47 -4.48 -13.51 -11.44
C SER A 47 -4.27 -14.18 -12.81
N GLU A 48 -5.27 -14.11 -13.69
CA GLU A 48 -5.27 -14.83 -14.96
C GLU A 48 -5.73 -13.96 -16.13
N TYR A 49 -5.00 -14.09 -17.25
CA TYR A 49 -5.44 -13.76 -18.60
C TYR A 49 -5.64 -15.06 -19.38
N ARG A 50 -6.87 -15.38 -19.78
CA ARG A 50 -7.24 -16.70 -20.38
C ARG A 50 -6.48 -17.03 -21.66
N HIS A 51 -5.98 -16.03 -22.38
CA HIS A 51 -5.18 -16.17 -23.61
C HIS A 51 -3.91 -15.31 -23.56
N ASP A 52 -3.28 -15.21 -22.40
CA ASP A 52 -2.03 -14.47 -22.17
C ASP A 52 -2.05 -13.02 -22.72
N ALA A 53 -0.97 -12.61 -23.39
CA ALA A 53 -0.83 -11.27 -23.95
C ALA A 53 -1.91 -10.87 -24.98
N ARG A 54 -2.57 -11.84 -25.63
CA ARG A 54 -3.67 -11.58 -26.57
C ARG A 54 -4.91 -11.07 -25.87
N SER A 55 -5.24 -11.64 -24.70
CA SER A 55 -6.37 -11.18 -23.89
C SER A 55 -6.27 -9.72 -23.54
N LEU A 56 -5.08 -9.25 -23.17
CA LEU A 56 -4.85 -7.83 -22.86
C LEU A 56 -5.14 -6.91 -24.05
N GLY A 57 -4.73 -7.32 -25.24
CA GLY A 57 -5.05 -6.60 -26.48
C GLY A 57 -6.56 -6.56 -26.79
N PHE A 58 -7.27 -7.66 -26.57
CA PHE A 58 -8.73 -7.72 -26.76
C PHE A 58 -9.48 -6.88 -25.73
N VAL A 59 -9.05 -6.91 -24.46
CA VAL A 59 -9.62 -6.03 -23.41
C VAL A 59 -9.50 -4.56 -23.84
N LEU A 60 -8.33 -4.12 -24.28
CA LEU A 60 -8.13 -2.74 -24.77
C LEU A 60 -9.01 -2.41 -25.98
N ALA A 61 -9.15 -3.34 -26.93
CA ALA A 61 -9.97 -3.14 -28.13
C ALA A 61 -11.48 -3.01 -27.81
N MET A 62 -11.94 -3.63 -26.74
CA MET A 62 -13.33 -3.54 -26.28
C MET A 62 -13.61 -2.28 -25.47
N CYS A 63 -12.57 -1.61 -24.95
CA CYS A 63 -12.72 -0.40 -24.16
C CYS A 63 -13.10 0.81 -25.02
N ARG A 64 -13.90 1.72 -24.48
CA ARG A 64 -14.34 2.95 -25.15
C ARG A 64 -13.28 4.03 -25.03
N LEU A 65 -12.22 3.93 -25.86
CA LEU A 65 -11.03 4.81 -25.75
C LEU A 65 -10.81 5.73 -26.96
N SER A 66 -11.60 5.63 -28.01
CA SER A 66 -11.36 6.33 -29.30
C SER A 66 -11.34 7.86 -29.22
N SER A 67 -12.06 8.46 -28.25
CA SER A 67 -12.11 9.91 -28.04
C SER A 67 -11.55 10.34 -26.69
N GLU A 68 -11.12 9.39 -25.87
CA GLU A 68 -10.70 9.66 -24.50
C GLU A 68 -9.24 10.09 -24.44
N LYS A 69 -8.95 11.03 -23.52
CA LYS A 69 -7.58 11.45 -23.20
C LYS A 69 -7.00 10.72 -21.99
N ARG A 70 -7.82 9.94 -21.30
CA ARG A 70 -7.45 9.19 -20.10
C ARG A 70 -8.21 7.88 -20.03
N PHE A 71 -7.50 6.80 -19.72
CA PHE A 71 -8.10 5.49 -19.50
C PHE A 71 -8.49 5.33 -18.03
N THR A 72 -9.78 5.19 -17.78
CA THR A 72 -10.40 5.08 -16.46
C THR A 72 -11.31 3.86 -16.38
N PRO A 73 -11.73 3.41 -15.20
CA PRO A 73 -12.68 2.30 -15.06
C PRO A 73 -13.99 2.46 -15.81
N SER A 74 -14.44 3.70 -16.07
CA SER A 74 -15.66 3.99 -16.82
C SER A 74 -15.57 3.63 -18.32
N ASN A 75 -14.36 3.45 -18.83
CA ASN A 75 -14.14 3.04 -20.23
C ASN A 75 -14.19 1.52 -20.42
N LEU A 76 -14.24 0.74 -19.33
CA LEU A 76 -14.25 -0.72 -19.38
C LEU A 76 -15.56 -1.26 -20.02
N PRO A 77 -15.49 -2.39 -20.72
CA PRO A 77 -16.68 -3.10 -21.20
C PRO A 77 -17.43 -3.75 -20.02
N MET A 78 -18.57 -4.38 -20.31
CA MET A 78 -19.33 -5.15 -19.33
C MET A 78 -18.55 -6.36 -18.82
N ASP A 79 -18.81 -6.79 -17.59
CA ASP A 79 -18.13 -7.91 -16.93
C ASP A 79 -18.22 -9.22 -17.73
N THR A 80 -19.37 -9.49 -18.35
CA THR A 80 -19.54 -10.64 -19.23
C THR A 80 -18.60 -10.67 -20.44
N GLN A 81 -18.16 -9.50 -20.91
CA GLN A 81 -17.18 -9.39 -21.98
C GLN A 81 -15.74 -9.50 -21.45
N LEU A 82 -15.46 -8.95 -20.26
CA LEU A 82 -14.16 -9.09 -19.61
C LEU A 82 -13.88 -10.55 -19.25
N ASP A 83 -14.89 -11.29 -18.77
CA ASP A 83 -14.75 -12.68 -18.32
C ASP A 83 -14.30 -13.65 -19.43
N ILE A 84 -14.50 -13.29 -20.69
CA ILE A 84 -13.97 -14.06 -21.83
C ILE A 84 -12.43 -14.03 -21.84
N HIS A 85 -11.80 -12.98 -21.27
CA HIS A 85 -10.39 -12.71 -21.44
C HIS A 85 -9.58 -12.75 -20.14
N LEU A 86 -10.21 -12.54 -18.99
CA LEU A 86 -9.52 -12.49 -17.69
C LEU A 86 -10.45 -12.99 -16.57
N ASP A 87 -9.87 -13.27 -15.40
CA ASP A 87 -10.64 -13.51 -14.19
C ASP A 87 -11.27 -12.18 -13.72
N VAL A 88 -12.56 -12.01 -14.05
CA VAL A 88 -13.28 -10.76 -13.82
C VAL A 88 -13.54 -10.49 -12.34
N GLU A 89 -13.72 -11.52 -11.54
CA GLU A 89 -13.96 -11.37 -10.10
C GLU A 89 -12.69 -10.87 -9.40
N ASP A 90 -11.56 -11.48 -9.70
CA ASP A 90 -10.26 -11.05 -9.18
C ASP A 90 -9.89 -9.65 -9.68
N PHE A 91 -10.12 -9.37 -10.96
CA PHE A 91 -9.89 -8.06 -11.55
C PHE A 91 -10.70 -6.96 -10.87
N ARG A 92 -12.02 -7.17 -10.68
CA ARG A 92 -12.92 -6.21 -10.03
C ARG A 92 -12.56 -5.99 -8.57
N ARG A 93 -12.24 -7.06 -7.84
CA ARG A 93 -11.78 -6.98 -6.46
C ARG A 93 -10.54 -6.11 -6.33
N LYS A 94 -9.53 -6.33 -7.19
CA LYS A 94 -8.31 -5.51 -7.22
C LYS A 94 -8.58 -4.06 -7.63
N LEU A 95 -9.45 -3.84 -8.61
CA LEU A 95 -9.81 -2.51 -9.07
C LEU A 95 -10.50 -1.69 -7.97
N ILE A 96 -11.47 -2.27 -7.28
CA ILE A 96 -12.19 -1.65 -6.17
C ILE A 96 -11.22 -1.39 -5.02
N PHE A 97 -10.40 -2.38 -4.67
CA PHE A 97 -9.40 -2.24 -3.63
C PHE A 97 -8.46 -1.06 -3.88
N GLU A 98 -7.90 -0.95 -5.08
CA GLU A 98 -6.99 0.15 -5.44
C GLU A 98 -7.70 1.52 -5.47
N GLN A 99 -8.98 1.57 -5.82
CA GLN A 99 -9.78 2.79 -5.73
C GLN A 99 -9.96 3.23 -4.28
N ILE A 100 -10.38 2.31 -3.42
CA ILE A 100 -10.54 2.52 -1.99
C ILE A 100 -9.21 2.94 -1.36
N MET A 101 -8.12 2.21 -1.66
CA MET A 101 -6.80 2.52 -1.14
C MET A 101 -6.32 3.90 -1.57
N GLY A 102 -6.61 4.32 -2.82
CA GLY A 102 -6.23 5.64 -3.33
C GLY A 102 -6.84 6.78 -2.53
N GLU A 103 -8.10 6.67 -2.13
CA GLU A 103 -8.81 7.66 -1.29
C GLU A 103 -8.38 7.57 0.18
N MET A 104 -8.17 6.37 0.68
CA MET A 104 -7.86 6.08 2.07
C MET A 104 -6.42 6.41 2.46
N VAL A 105 -5.46 6.22 1.55
CA VAL A 105 -4.02 6.33 1.83
C VAL A 105 -3.65 7.68 2.44
N GLU A 106 -4.12 8.78 1.86
CA GLU A 106 -3.76 10.12 2.33
C GLU A 106 -4.39 10.40 3.69
N THR A 107 -5.67 10.05 3.87
CA THR A 107 -6.38 10.23 5.13
C THR A 107 -5.74 9.40 6.24
N TYR A 108 -5.46 8.12 5.98
CA TYR A 108 -4.77 7.24 6.93
C TYR A 108 -3.39 7.79 7.31
N ALA A 109 -2.60 8.20 6.31
CA ALA A 109 -1.24 8.68 6.53
C ALA A 109 -1.23 9.93 7.42
N ARG A 110 -2.13 10.88 7.17
CA ARG A 110 -2.29 12.09 7.99
C ARG A 110 -2.71 11.73 9.43
N THR A 111 -3.75 10.93 9.58
CA THR A 111 -4.26 10.50 10.91
C THR A 111 -3.20 9.74 11.71
N ALA A 112 -2.47 8.84 11.06
CA ALA A 112 -1.39 8.09 11.70
C ALA A 112 -0.26 9.01 12.20
N HIS A 113 0.10 10.02 11.41
CA HIS A 113 1.10 11.02 11.79
C HIS A 113 0.62 11.89 12.96
N GLU A 114 -0.61 12.41 12.91
CA GLU A 114 -1.19 13.21 13.98
C GLU A 114 -1.24 12.43 15.31
N ASN A 115 -1.61 11.15 15.25
CA ASN A 115 -1.59 10.27 16.42
C ASN A 115 -0.17 9.96 16.92
N TYR A 116 0.82 9.87 16.05
CA TYR A 116 2.22 9.75 16.42
C TYR A 116 2.71 11.01 17.19
N GLN A 117 2.44 12.21 16.65
CA GLN A 117 2.76 13.48 17.31
C GLN A 117 2.13 13.57 18.71
N LYS A 118 0.84 13.27 18.83
CA LYS A 118 0.10 13.32 20.10
C LYS A 118 0.72 12.40 21.14
N ARG A 119 1.00 11.15 20.80
CA ARG A 119 1.63 10.17 21.70
C ARG A 119 3.03 10.60 22.12
N TRP A 120 3.79 11.16 21.19
CA TRP A 120 5.14 11.65 21.50
C TRP A 120 5.10 12.79 22.54
N LEU A 121 4.18 13.74 22.40
CA LEU A 121 3.96 14.82 23.36
C LEU A 121 3.50 14.28 24.74
N GLU A 122 2.61 13.29 24.74
CA GLU A 122 2.19 12.63 25.98
C GLU A 122 3.35 11.95 26.72
N MET A 123 4.21 11.24 25.99
CA MET A 123 5.40 10.60 26.59
C MET A 123 6.39 11.64 27.17
N GLN A 124 6.61 12.75 26.48
CA GLN A 124 7.45 13.82 27.00
C GLN A 124 6.89 14.42 28.28
N SER A 125 5.58 14.59 28.38
CA SER A 125 4.94 15.15 29.58
C SER A 125 5.07 14.25 30.81
N MET A 126 5.24 12.94 30.60
CA MET A 126 5.42 11.94 31.68
C MET A 126 6.87 11.78 32.15
N GLN A 127 7.86 12.30 31.43
CA GLN A 127 9.30 12.24 31.78
C GLN A 127 9.96 13.62 31.72
N PRO A 128 9.66 14.51 32.67
CA PRO A 128 10.18 15.90 32.64
C PRO A 128 11.67 16.04 32.91
N GLU A 129 12.39 15.00 33.37
CA GLU A 129 13.81 15.08 33.80
C GLU A 129 14.80 14.32 32.92
N SER A 130 14.38 13.69 31.80
CA SER A 130 15.38 13.15 30.87
C SER A 130 16.00 14.33 30.13
N THR A 131 17.33 14.49 30.26
CA THR A 131 18.17 15.33 29.41
C THR A 131 18.12 14.86 27.96
N VAL A 132 16.94 15.00 27.35
CA VAL A 132 16.82 14.97 25.92
C VAL A 132 17.48 16.25 25.44
N PRO A 133 18.50 16.22 24.55
CA PRO A 133 19.12 17.43 24.03
C PRO A 133 18.01 18.37 23.56
N GLU A 134 18.21 19.65 23.87
CA GLU A 134 17.39 20.77 23.42
C GLU A 134 16.86 20.45 22.01
N VAL A 135 15.56 20.38 21.90
CA VAL A 135 14.83 19.86 20.72
C VAL A 135 15.39 20.56 19.48
N SER A 136 16.38 19.97 18.83
CA SER A 136 16.46 20.11 17.39
C SER A 136 15.09 19.63 16.93
N VAL A 137 14.26 20.56 16.45
CA VAL A 137 12.88 20.31 16.00
C VAL A 137 12.97 19.03 15.16
N ARG A 138 12.53 17.91 15.73
CA ARG A 138 12.62 16.65 14.99
C ARG A 138 11.74 16.87 13.78
N GLU A 139 12.35 16.93 12.60
CA GLU A 139 11.68 17.22 11.34
C GLU A 139 10.48 16.31 11.11
N GLU A 140 10.53 15.12 11.72
CA GLU A 140 9.47 14.11 11.72
C GLU A 140 8.23 14.48 12.57
N LEU A 141 8.31 15.52 13.42
CA LEU A 141 7.21 16.02 14.24
C LEU A 141 6.58 17.30 13.68
N ALA A 142 7.00 17.75 12.50
CA ALA A 142 6.36 18.88 11.83
C ALA A 142 4.88 18.59 11.54
N ASP A 143 4.04 19.62 11.52
CA ASP A 143 2.66 19.49 11.09
C ASP A 143 2.58 18.86 9.67
N TRP A 144 1.54 18.07 9.41
CA TRP A 144 1.40 17.32 8.15
C TRP A 144 1.69 18.17 6.91
N ASP A 145 1.18 19.39 6.83
CA ASP A 145 1.35 20.23 5.64
C ASP A 145 2.81 20.67 5.43
N SER A 146 3.58 20.85 6.52
CA SER A 146 4.99 21.21 6.55
C SER A 146 5.95 20.02 6.58
N LEU A 147 5.42 18.80 6.80
CA LEU A 147 6.21 17.58 6.90
C LEU A 147 6.90 17.28 5.57
N LYS A 148 8.17 16.88 5.62
CA LYS A 148 8.93 16.48 4.42
C LYS A 148 8.25 15.28 3.73
N GLU A 149 8.29 15.28 2.40
CA GLU A 149 7.61 14.27 1.59
C GLU A 149 8.10 12.84 1.88
N CYS A 150 9.38 12.66 2.24
CA CYS A 150 9.90 11.34 2.62
C CYS A 150 9.22 10.74 3.86
N TYR A 151 8.86 11.57 4.83
CA TYR A 151 8.10 11.10 6.01
C TYR A 151 6.64 10.82 5.65
N LYS A 152 5.98 11.69 4.88
CA LYS A 152 4.62 11.44 4.37
C LYS A 152 4.55 10.13 3.60
N GLU A 153 5.52 9.89 2.72
CA GLU A 153 5.54 8.67 1.92
C GLU A 153 5.75 7.41 2.78
N SER A 154 6.49 7.49 3.89
CA SER A 154 6.62 6.37 4.83
C SER A 154 5.26 5.96 5.43
N TYR A 155 4.41 6.92 5.80
CA TYR A 155 3.04 6.63 6.27
C TYR A 155 2.15 6.09 5.15
N ARG A 156 2.23 6.66 3.94
CA ARG A 156 1.47 6.17 2.78
C ARG A 156 1.88 4.76 2.37
N SER A 157 3.19 4.49 2.36
CA SER A 157 3.70 3.17 1.97
C SER A 157 3.27 2.08 2.95
N ARG A 158 3.17 2.40 4.25
CA ARG A 158 2.68 1.47 5.28
C ARG A 158 1.30 0.93 4.93
N ILE A 159 0.33 1.80 4.70
CA ILE A 159 -1.05 1.35 4.44
C ILE A 159 -1.20 0.69 3.07
N ARG A 160 -0.48 1.17 2.04
CA ARG A 160 -0.48 0.53 0.72
C ARG A 160 0.05 -0.90 0.79
N TYR A 161 1.22 -1.08 1.42
CA TYR A 161 1.85 -2.39 1.52
C TYR A 161 1.03 -3.36 2.36
N MET A 162 0.51 -2.90 3.49
CA MET A 162 -0.35 -3.70 4.36
C MET A 162 -1.63 -4.12 3.65
N GLY A 163 -2.29 -3.19 2.96
CA GLY A 163 -3.47 -3.48 2.18
C GLY A 163 -3.21 -4.47 1.05
N GLU A 164 -2.09 -4.32 0.33
CA GLU A 164 -1.68 -5.26 -0.70
C GLU A 164 -1.41 -6.66 -0.12
N TYR A 165 -0.75 -6.73 1.03
CA TYR A 165 -0.50 -7.97 1.74
C TYR A 165 -1.80 -8.68 2.12
N LEU A 166 -2.72 -7.98 2.77
CA LEU A 166 -4.01 -8.53 3.23
C LEU A 166 -4.92 -9.03 2.08
N VAL A 167 -4.74 -8.51 0.87
CA VAL A 167 -5.51 -8.93 -0.32
C VAL A 167 -4.80 -10.04 -1.09
N SER A 168 -3.46 -9.96 -1.20
CA SER A 168 -2.69 -10.83 -2.10
C SER A 168 -2.30 -12.17 -1.48
N PHE A 169 -2.30 -12.25 -0.14
CA PHE A 169 -1.95 -13.47 0.59
C PHE A 169 -3.18 -14.08 1.26
N ASP A 170 -3.11 -15.37 1.51
CA ASP A 170 -4.15 -16.12 2.22
C ASP A 170 -4.05 -15.86 3.73
N THR A 171 -4.31 -14.61 4.10
CA THR A 171 -4.32 -14.14 5.48
C THR A 171 -5.69 -14.35 6.11
N ARG A 172 -5.73 -14.60 7.42
CA ARG A 172 -6.99 -14.73 8.19
C ARG A 172 -7.74 -13.40 8.32
N ILE A 173 -7.04 -12.29 8.10
CA ILE A 173 -7.60 -10.94 8.23
C ILE A 173 -7.72 -10.32 6.85
N GLY A 174 -8.79 -9.57 6.63
CA GLY A 174 -9.03 -8.71 5.47
C GLY A 174 -9.30 -7.27 5.89
N ILE A 175 -9.40 -6.38 4.90
CA ILE A 175 -9.80 -4.98 5.07
C ILE A 175 -11.05 -4.70 4.23
N ARG A 176 -12.01 -3.95 4.80
CA ARG A 176 -13.25 -3.55 4.12
C ARG A 176 -13.80 -2.24 4.68
N PRO A 177 -14.75 -1.56 4.02
CA PRO A 177 -15.55 -0.51 4.65
C PRO A 177 -16.26 -1.03 5.90
N VAL A 178 -16.43 -0.16 6.91
CA VAL A 178 -17.09 -0.53 8.19
C VAL A 178 -18.48 -1.10 7.93
N VAL A 179 -18.74 -2.28 8.47
CA VAL A 179 -20.07 -2.92 8.49
C VAL A 179 -20.62 -2.81 9.91
N PRO A 180 -21.74 -2.07 10.12
CA PRO A 180 -22.31 -1.89 11.44
C PRO A 180 -22.64 -3.23 12.11
N ASN A 181 -22.24 -3.39 13.38
CA ASN A 181 -22.49 -4.57 14.20
C ASN A 181 -21.99 -5.89 13.61
N SER A 182 -20.93 -5.86 12.83
CA SER A 182 -20.34 -7.07 12.27
C SER A 182 -19.66 -7.90 13.35
N ALA A 183 -20.00 -9.20 13.42
CA ALA A 183 -19.43 -10.13 14.40
C ALA A 183 -17.98 -10.56 14.06
N ASP A 184 -17.55 -10.40 12.82
CA ASP A 184 -16.23 -10.75 12.32
C ASP A 184 -15.24 -9.55 12.29
N ALA A 185 -15.68 -8.37 12.72
CA ALA A 185 -14.82 -7.19 12.80
C ALA A 185 -13.71 -7.38 13.84
N VAL A 186 -12.47 -7.08 13.42
CA VAL A 186 -11.29 -7.09 14.28
C VAL A 186 -11.10 -5.69 14.87
N THR A 187 -11.42 -5.53 16.14
CA THR A 187 -11.30 -4.26 16.86
C THR A 187 -9.98 -4.12 17.57
N GLU A 188 -9.29 -5.24 17.83
CA GLU A 188 -8.03 -5.31 18.53
C GLU A 188 -7.14 -6.42 17.93
N LEU A 189 -5.86 -6.15 17.77
CA LEU A 189 -4.88 -7.11 17.25
C LEU A 189 -4.08 -7.72 18.40
N TYR A 190 -4.01 -9.05 18.45
CA TYR A 190 -3.25 -9.82 19.43
C TYR A 190 -2.77 -11.16 18.84
N GLY A 191 -1.87 -11.83 19.58
CA GLY A 191 -1.39 -13.17 19.22
C GLY A 191 -0.81 -13.26 17.80
N PRO A 192 -1.11 -14.32 17.06
CA PRO A 192 -0.53 -14.59 15.74
C PRO A 192 -0.81 -13.48 14.71
N ASP A 193 -1.98 -12.86 14.75
CA ASP A 193 -2.36 -11.82 13.79
C ASP A 193 -1.53 -10.54 13.99
N LEU A 194 -1.25 -10.20 15.25
CA LEU A 194 -0.37 -9.08 15.58
C LEU A 194 1.07 -9.35 15.15
N GLU A 195 1.58 -10.56 15.39
CA GLU A 195 2.95 -10.95 15.00
C GLU A 195 3.11 -10.94 13.49
N GLU A 196 2.16 -11.51 12.75
CA GLU A 196 2.18 -11.53 11.29
C GLU A 196 2.22 -10.12 10.71
N LEU A 197 1.34 -9.22 11.17
CA LEU A 197 1.31 -7.85 10.66
C LEU A 197 2.52 -7.03 11.10
N SER A 198 3.09 -7.30 12.27
CA SER A 198 4.33 -6.67 12.73
C SER A 198 5.53 -7.10 11.89
N TRP A 199 5.61 -8.38 11.54
CA TRP A 199 6.59 -8.91 10.61
C TRP A 199 6.46 -8.27 9.22
N VAL A 200 5.25 -8.13 8.71
CA VAL A 200 4.96 -7.49 7.42
C VAL A 200 5.45 -6.03 7.42
N GLU A 201 5.15 -5.28 8.47
CA GLU A 201 5.57 -3.88 8.60
C GLU A 201 7.09 -3.73 8.65
N HIS A 202 7.77 -4.59 9.40
CA HIS A 202 9.23 -4.55 9.47
C HIS A 202 9.87 -4.85 8.11
N ASN A 203 9.38 -5.85 7.39
CA ASN A 203 9.87 -6.14 6.02
C ASN A 203 9.63 -4.99 5.06
N ARG A 204 8.48 -4.31 5.16
CA ARG A 204 8.21 -3.10 4.40
C ARG A 204 9.24 -2.01 4.72
N TRP A 205 9.46 -1.74 6.02
CA TRP A 205 10.40 -0.74 6.48
C TRP A 205 11.83 -1.03 6.02
N MET A 206 12.28 -2.28 6.11
CA MET A 206 13.59 -2.69 5.58
C MET A 206 13.70 -2.44 4.08
N ASN A 207 12.66 -2.81 3.30
CA ASN A 207 12.65 -2.58 1.86
C ASN A 207 12.79 -1.08 1.52
N ASP A 208 12.04 -0.21 2.20
CA ASP A 208 12.14 1.25 2.01
C ASP A 208 13.55 1.75 2.33
N LYS A 209 14.14 1.27 3.42
CA LYS A 209 15.51 1.63 3.82
C LYS A 209 16.54 1.17 2.78
N TYR A 210 16.47 -0.07 2.31
CA TYR A 210 17.39 -0.57 1.27
C TYR A 210 17.22 0.20 -0.05
N MET A 211 16.00 0.54 -0.44
CA MET A 211 15.76 1.36 -1.64
C MET A 211 16.31 2.77 -1.53
N ASP A 212 16.35 3.32 -0.30
CA ASP A 212 16.98 4.62 0.01
C ASP A 212 18.51 4.52 0.25
N GLY A 213 19.10 3.33 0.06
CA GLY A 213 20.55 3.12 0.13
C GLY A 213 21.09 2.89 1.54
N TRP A 214 20.24 2.60 2.51
CA TRP A 214 20.68 2.20 3.86
C TRP A 214 21.33 0.83 3.86
N GLN A 215 22.26 0.63 4.79
CA GLN A 215 22.98 -0.62 4.98
C GLN A 215 22.95 -1.06 6.46
N PHE A 216 23.08 -2.36 6.68
CA PHE A 216 23.26 -2.88 8.03
C PHE A 216 24.58 -2.39 8.62
N GLY A 217 24.55 -1.94 9.86
CA GLY A 217 25.71 -1.46 10.62
C GLY A 217 25.28 -0.77 11.91
N ASP A 218 26.26 -0.28 12.69
CA ASP A 218 25.95 0.56 13.84
C ASP A 218 25.12 1.76 13.39
N THR A 219 24.07 2.08 14.13
CA THR A 219 23.10 3.09 13.72
C THR A 219 23.73 4.46 13.57
N ASP A 220 23.83 4.93 12.34
CA ASP A 220 24.35 6.22 11.93
C ASP A 220 23.52 6.78 10.76
N PRO A 221 22.64 7.77 11.03
CA PRO A 221 21.79 8.34 9.98
C PRO A 221 22.57 9.08 8.88
N GLU A 222 23.73 9.66 9.19
CA GLU A 222 24.55 10.40 8.20
C GLU A 222 25.17 9.43 7.19
N LEU A 223 25.59 8.27 7.66
CA LEU A 223 26.13 7.19 6.82
C LEU A 223 25.04 6.25 6.26
N LYS A 224 23.78 6.49 6.60
CA LYS A 224 22.65 5.60 6.26
C LYS A 224 22.87 4.16 6.75
N HIS A 225 23.35 4.00 7.96
CA HIS A 225 23.48 2.71 8.62
C HIS A 225 22.41 2.53 9.70
N SER A 226 21.92 1.28 9.85
CA SER A 226 21.01 0.91 10.92
C SER A 226 21.26 -0.53 11.38
N SER A 227 21.36 -0.72 12.69
CA SER A 227 21.45 -2.04 13.31
C SER A 227 20.14 -2.83 13.28
N GLU A 228 19.03 -2.19 12.93
CA GLU A 228 17.70 -2.80 12.81
C GLU A 228 17.42 -3.39 11.41
N LEU A 229 18.36 -3.29 10.46
CA LEU A 229 18.25 -3.90 9.13
C LEU A 229 18.59 -5.39 9.17
N VAL A 230 17.88 -6.12 10.02
CA VAL A 230 17.96 -7.56 10.24
C VAL A 230 16.55 -8.17 10.15
N PRO A 231 16.39 -9.49 9.95
CA PRO A 231 15.09 -10.15 10.02
C PRO A 231 14.34 -9.80 11.31
N TYR A 232 13.01 -9.75 11.24
CA TYR A 232 12.14 -9.40 12.39
C TYR A 232 12.44 -10.26 13.63
N GLU A 233 12.73 -11.53 13.42
CA GLU A 233 13.03 -12.50 14.47
C GLU A 233 14.35 -12.20 15.22
N ASP A 234 15.28 -11.54 14.54
CA ASP A 234 16.59 -11.16 15.07
C ASP A 234 16.60 -9.77 15.74
N LEU A 235 15.50 -9.03 15.68
CA LEU A 235 15.36 -7.75 16.36
C LEU A 235 15.36 -7.90 17.89
N PRO A 236 15.91 -6.92 18.63
CA PRO A 236 15.69 -6.80 20.06
C PRO A 236 14.20 -6.79 20.41
N GLU A 237 13.83 -7.38 21.55
CA GLU A 237 12.42 -7.45 21.97
C GLU A 237 11.79 -6.05 22.11
N GLU A 238 12.55 -5.07 22.60
CA GLU A 238 12.09 -3.68 22.71
C GLU A 238 11.71 -3.08 21.36
N THR A 239 12.48 -3.36 20.30
CA THR A 239 12.17 -2.91 18.94
C THR A 239 10.94 -3.64 18.40
N ARG A 240 10.80 -4.95 18.62
CA ARG A 240 9.60 -5.70 18.24
C ARG A 240 8.36 -5.19 18.97
N ASP A 241 8.47 -4.88 20.26
CA ASP A 241 7.38 -4.30 21.04
C ASP A 241 6.98 -2.89 20.56
N PHE A 242 7.94 -2.11 20.09
CA PHE A 242 7.63 -0.83 19.46
C PHE A 242 6.79 -1.04 18.19
N ILE A 243 7.20 -1.95 17.29
CA ILE A 243 6.47 -2.27 16.07
C ILE A 243 5.07 -2.80 16.39
N ARG A 244 4.94 -3.74 17.35
CA ARG A 244 3.65 -4.27 17.80
C ARG A 244 2.71 -3.18 18.31
N ARG A 245 3.22 -2.20 19.05
CA ARG A 245 2.42 -1.07 19.55
C ARG A 245 1.89 -0.20 18.41
N GLU A 246 2.69 0.03 17.38
CA GLU A 246 2.26 0.76 16.19
C GLU A 246 1.18 -0.01 15.42
N ILE A 247 1.35 -1.30 15.26
CA ILE A 247 0.38 -2.17 14.54
C ILE A 247 -0.94 -2.31 15.32
N ARG A 248 -0.91 -2.37 16.64
CA ARG A 248 -2.14 -2.39 17.46
C ARG A 248 -3.06 -1.19 17.25
N GLN A 249 -2.53 -0.07 16.76
CA GLN A 249 -3.34 1.11 16.47
C GLN A 249 -4.11 1.00 15.15
N MET A 250 -3.72 0.07 14.28
CA MET A 250 -4.28 -0.04 12.92
C MET A 250 -5.81 -0.22 12.90
N PRO A 251 -6.46 -1.09 13.72
CA PRO A 251 -7.91 -1.21 13.71
C PRO A 251 -8.62 0.10 14.06
N LEU A 252 -8.09 0.85 15.03
CA LEU A 252 -8.64 2.14 15.45
C LEU A 252 -8.50 3.16 14.34
N LEU A 253 -7.29 3.33 13.78
CA LEU A 253 -7.00 4.26 12.69
C LEU A 253 -7.85 3.99 11.46
N LEU A 254 -8.04 2.72 11.11
CA LEU A 254 -8.90 2.35 9.97
C LEU A 254 -10.35 2.73 10.24
N ARG A 255 -10.85 2.54 11.46
CA ARG A 255 -12.24 2.92 11.81
C ARG A 255 -12.48 4.41 11.75
N GLU A 256 -11.51 5.24 12.15
CA GLU A 256 -11.58 6.71 12.05
C GLU A 256 -11.79 7.18 10.61
N ILE A 257 -11.30 6.42 9.64
CA ILE A 257 -11.43 6.73 8.21
C ILE A 257 -12.51 5.90 7.49
N GLY A 258 -13.38 5.20 8.25
CA GLY A 258 -14.52 4.45 7.72
C GLY A 258 -14.21 3.05 7.22
N TYR A 259 -13.07 2.46 7.60
CA TYR A 259 -12.67 1.10 7.26
C TYR A 259 -12.47 0.24 8.51
N GLU A 260 -12.46 -1.09 8.33
CA GLU A 260 -12.20 -2.03 9.42
C GLU A 260 -11.41 -3.24 8.93
N LEU A 261 -10.66 -3.84 9.84
CA LEU A 261 -10.17 -5.19 9.68
C LEU A 261 -11.28 -6.19 10.04
N TYR A 262 -11.29 -7.33 9.37
CA TYR A 262 -12.27 -8.41 9.64
C TYR A 262 -11.64 -9.78 9.46
N HIS A 263 -12.14 -10.78 10.19
CA HIS A 263 -11.76 -12.17 9.97
C HIS A 263 -12.46 -12.72 8.74
N LYS A 264 -11.67 -13.25 7.79
CA LYS A 264 -12.20 -13.93 6.60
C LYS A 264 -12.85 -15.25 7.02
N SER A 265 -14.06 -15.51 6.56
CA SER A 265 -14.71 -16.81 6.69
C SER A 265 -14.14 -17.74 5.61
N TYR A 266 -13.59 -18.86 6.03
CA TYR A 266 -13.15 -19.94 5.14
C TYR A 266 -14.28 -20.92 4.87
#